data_a299c76f391f896eb89e12036b58ca84
#
_entry.id   a299c76f391f896eb89e12036b58ca84
#
_cell.length_a   1.000
_cell.length_b   1.000
_cell.length_c   1.000
_cell.angle_alpha   90.00
_cell.angle_beta   90.00
_cell.angle_gamma   90.00
#
_symmetry.space_group_name_H-M   'P 1'
#
loop_
_entity.id
_entity.type
_entity.pdbx_description
1 polymer ?
#
loop_
_entity_poly.entity_id
_entity_poly.type
_entity_poly.pdbx_seq_one_letter_code
_entity_poly.pdbx_strand_id
1 'polypeptide(L)'
;MAGVHIKISGLSAKPPESQEPQPLNPFRNGLSGTSETRIQALRAAMKNFYTTVSNATQGSNARVRYSFVPYSSSVNVGKLILDRDEDFLVDEWPIQSREAVFKTITEKVFTGWNNPVFSSSEAYSTETDGDAEQYNNTNYNNNSSCNNAKPDDIGWANNGSPSTNPPTTTTNGAGQQVVTTRTDQPQRKTTFICLKSGSKRRIFYYYTYRTYYTYAYQTSDPVYEDRTREEFSHFAYKQIAYDVSVYKQFQSVSVNNGSNGTPVSYLWKGCIEERETEANGSFSYSSLTGMSPSDAYDLNIDDLPEDNDAATKWAPMWPEVAYYRTYTSNGNTYLSTSAETTRGSQANSYCPYRAQLLQTMTKAGFDAYADALSPEGSTYHDIGMLWGLRLNSPEGPWQSLVNDPPSNGGKVSRHIIFMTDGEMAPSYTIQSIYGIEWHDRRITNDGYSNQASRHTARFRALCDAAKAKGFRVWVIAFASSMTSDLSYCASSNSAYTASSSAQLNTAFQEIAKNVGELRIYQ
;
A
#
# COMPACT_ATOMS: atom_id res chain seq x y z
N MET A 1 -13.80 47.88 -3.29
CA MET A 1 -14.18 46.76 -2.42
C MET A 1 -13.03 45.79 -2.31
N ALA A 2 -12.75 45.34 -1.11
CA ALA A 2 -11.58 44.55 -0.82
C ALA A 2 -11.87 43.03 -0.96
N GLY A 3 -10.99 42.31 -1.62
CA GLY A 3 -10.93 40.86 -1.50
C GLY A 3 -10.18 40.46 -0.24
N VAL A 4 -10.71 39.61 0.58
CA VAL A 4 -10.00 39.01 1.72
C VAL A 4 -9.53 37.64 1.33
N HIS A 5 -8.23 37.40 1.42
CA HIS A 5 -7.62 36.11 1.20
C HIS A 5 -7.29 35.52 2.57
N ILE A 6 -7.88 34.40 2.93
CA ILE A 6 -7.60 33.75 4.20
C ILE A 6 -6.88 32.46 3.92
N LYS A 7 -5.76 32.29 4.60
CA LYS A 7 -5.00 31.07 4.57
C LYS A 7 -4.93 30.48 5.95
N ILE A 8 -5.20 29.19 6.05
CA ILE A 8 -5.14 28.47 7.30
C ILE A 8 -4.26 27.25 7.10
N SER A 9 -3.27 27.11 7.96
CA SER A 9 -2.29 26.03 7.90
C SER A 9 -2.65 24.87 8.78
N GLY A 10 -2.18 23.68 8.38
CA GLY A 10 -2.30 22.47 9.15
C GLY A 10 -1.58 22.51 10.49
N LEU A 11 -2.12 21.78 11.44
CA LEU A 11 -1.62 21.63 12.78
C LEU A 11 -0.63 20.46 12.83
N SER A 12 0.61 20.70 13.25
CA SER A 12 1.65 19.69 13.34
C SER A 12 1.87 19.24 14.78
N ALA A 13 2.14 17.95 14.96
CA ALA A 13 2.74 17.45 16.19
C ALA A 13 4.26 17.52 16.08
N LYS A 14 4.94 17.97 17.13
CA LYS A 14 6.40 17.94 17.24
C LYS A 14 6.89 16.51 17.12
N PRO A 15 7.85 16.18 16.25
CA PRO A 15 8.46 14.86 16.27
C PRO A 15 9.22 14.67 17.59
N PRO A 16 9.16 13.49 18.22
CA PRO A 16 9.98 13.22 19.38
C PRO A 16 11.46 13.16 18.98
N GLU A 17 12.33 13.70 19.82
CA GLU A 17 13.77 13.46 19.74
C GLU A 17 14.02 11.96 19.73
N SER A 18 14.69 11.47 18.70
CA SER A 18 15.34 10.15 18.54
C SER A 18 14.75 8.97 19.32
N GLN A 19 13.48 8.65 19.16
CA GLN A 19 12.91 7.34 19.52
C GLN A 19 12.10 6.78 18.35
N GLU A 20 12.07 5.43 18.24
CA GLU A 20 11.36 4.69 17.21
C GLU A 20 9.97 5.25 16.92
N PRO A 21 9.48 5.19 15.67
CA PRO A 21 8.16 5.69 15.31
C PRO A 21 7.09 4.86 16.02
N GLN A 22 6.63 5.33 17.17
CA GLN A 22 5.39 4.89 17.76
C GLN A 22 4.25 5.39 16.88
N PRO A 23 3.18 4.63 16.67
CA PRO A 23 2.03 5.11 15.92
C PRO A 23 1.50 6.38 16.60
N LEU A 24 1.47 7.47 15.85
CA LEU A 24 1.01 8.78 16.31
C LEU A 24 -0.41 8.64 16.87
N ASN A 25 -0.54 8.80 18.18
CA ASN A 25 -1.84 8.89 18.82
C ASN A 25 -2.43 10.29 18.53
N PRO A 26 -3.46 10.43 17.68
CA PRO A 26 -3.99 11.73 17.24
C PRO A 26 -4.68 12.54 18.35
N PHE A 27 -4.75 12.01 19.58
CA PHE A 27 -5.54 12.60 20.67
C PHE A 27 -4.73 13.40 21.72
N ARG A 28 -3.41 13.59 21.54
CA ARG A 28 -2.58 14.31 22.54
C ARG A 28 -2.30 15.78 22.26
N ASN A 29 -2.95 16.42 21.30
CA ASN A 29 -2.78 17.85 21.02
C ASN A 29 -3.80 18.74 21.77
N GLY A 30 -4.03 18.48 23.04
CA GLY A 30 -4.83 19.35 23.92
C GLY A 30 -4.11 20.67 24.21
N LEU A 31 -4.88 21.75 24.33
CA LEU A 31 -4.39 23.00 24.91
C LEU A 31 -4.16 22.79 26.42
N SER A 32 -3.09 23.39 26.96
CA SER A 32 -2.75 23.27 28.37
C SER A 32 -3.93 23.67 29.25
N GLY A 33 -4.41 22.73 30.08
CA GLY A 33 -5.48 22.98 31.06
C GLY A 33 -6.91 22.86 30.52
N THR A 34 -7.14 22.42 29.27
CA THR A 34 -8.47 22.23 28.68
C THR A 34 -8.61 20.87 27.99
N SER A 35 -9.86 20.41 27.81
CA SER A 35 -10.17 19.23 26.97
C SER A 35 -10.26 19.58 25.48
N GLU A 36 -10.16 20.86 25.12
CA GLU A 36 -10.23 21.35 23.75
C GLU A 36 -8.94 21.08 22.99
N THR A 37 -9.05 20.58 21.77
CA THR A 37 -7.90 20.38 20.88
C THR A 37 -7.59 21.66 20.09
N ARG A 38 -6.33 21.79 19.62
CA ARG A 38 -5.91 22.93 18.79
C ARG A 38 -6.78 23.09 17.54
N ILE A 39 -7.17 21.99 16.89
CA ILE A 39 -8.04 22.03 15.72
C ILE A 39 -9.46 22.51 16.05
N GLN A 40 -10.01 22.14 17.22
CA GLN A 40 -11.31 22.64 17.65
C GLN A 40 -11.27 24.15 17.89
N ALA A 41 -10.21 24.65 18.56
CA ALA A 41 -10.00 26.09 18.75
C ALA A 41 -9.89 26.84 17.42
N LEU A 42 -9.12 26.29 16.45
CA LEU A 42 -9.00 26.86 15.12
C LEU A 42 -10.35 26.95 14.41
N ARG A 43 -11.08 25.84 14.34
CA ARG A 43 -12.41 25.81 13.70
C ARG A 43 -13.37 26.86 14.29
N ALA A 44 -13.37 26.98 15.61
CA ALA A 44 -14.19 27.98 16.30
C ALA A 44 -13.75 29.41 15.96
N ALA A 45 -12.44 29.69 16.00
CA ALA A 45 -11.89 31.02 15.68
C ALA A 45 -12.16 31.43 14.23
N MET A 46 -12.05 30.49 13.26
CA MET A 46 -12.41 30.70 11.86
C MET A 46 -13.87 31.09 11.68
N LYS A 47 -14.79 30.35 12.30
CA LYS A 47 -16.24 30.62 12.21
C LYS A 47 -16.58 32.01 12.81
N ASN A 48 -15.94 32.36 13.90
CA ASN A 48 -16.09 33.69 14.53
C ASN A 48 -15.50 34.79 13.65
N PHE A 49 -14.35 34.54 13.01
CA PHE A 49 -13.76 35.47 12.03
C PHE A 49 -14.73 35.78 10.88
N TYR A 50 -15.32 34.76 10.26
CA TYR A 50 -16.34 34.94 9.23
C TYR A 50 -17.47 35.85 9.73
N THR A 51 -18.02 35.56 10.88
CA THR A 51 -19.11 36.32 11.49
C THR A 51 -18.72 37.78 11.70
N THR A 52 -17.51 38.03 12.22
CA THR A 52 -17.01 39.39 12.46
C THR A 52 -16.82 40.17 11.16
N VAL A 53 -16.21 39.57 10.14
CA VAL A 53 -16.04 40.19 8.81
C VAL A 53 -17.40 40.46 8.17
N SER A 54 -18.33 39.51 8.24
CA SER A 54 -19.68 39.66 7.69
C SER A 54 -20.43 40.81 8.34
N ASN A 55 -20.38 40.93 9.67
CA ASN A 55 -20.99 42.01 10.40
C ASN A 55 -20.36 43.38 10.06
N ALA A 56 -19.02 43.45 9.98
CA ALA A 56 -18.30 44.68 9.62
C ALA A 56 -18.57 45.15 8.18
N THR A 57 -19.03 44.24 7.31
CA THR A 57 -19.33 44.58 5.91
C THR A 57 -20.82 44.69 5.64
N GLN A 58 -21.67 44.47 6.64
CA GLN A 58 -23.12 44.57 6.51
C GLN A 58 -23.53 46.01 6.17
N GLY A 59 -24.44 46.16 5.21
CA GLY A 59 -24.88 47.48 4.72
C GLY A 59 -23.90 48.22 3.83
N SER A 60 -22.69 47.66 3.59
CA SER A 60 -21.76 48.14 2.58
C SER A 60 -21.88 47.30 1.30
N ASN A 61 -21.54 47.89 0.14
CA ASN A 61 -21.46 47.13 -1.11
C ASN A 61 -20.17 46.29 -1.21
N ALA A 62 -19.61 45.85 -0.07
CA ALA A 62 -18.35 45.14 0.00
C ALA A 62 -18.50 43.68 -0.45
N ARG A 63 -17.63 43.23 -1.35
CA ARG A 63 -17.52 41.80 -1.72
C ARG A 63 -16.33 41.18 -1.01
N VAL A 64 -16.58 40.23 -0.11
CA VAL A 64 -15.55 39.45 0.57
C VAL A 64 -15.42 38.09 -0.08
N ARG A 65 -14.20 37.69 -0.42
CA ARG A 65 -13.88 36.38 -0.97
C ARG A 65 -12.84 35.71 -0.09
N TYR A 66 -12.95 34.38 0.03
CA TYR A 66 -12.11 33.53 0.87
C TYR A 66 -11.43 32.48 0.02
N SER A 67 -10.16 32.23 0.29
CA SER A 67 -9.34 31.14 -0.25
C SER A 67 -8.68 30.41 0.92
N PHE A 68 -8.55 29.09 0.81
CA PHE A 68 -7.96 28.26 1.88
C PHE A 68 -6.89 27.34 1.33
N VAL A 69 -5.80 27.23 2.05
CA VAL A 69 -4.68 26.33 1.75
C VAL A 69 -4.26 25.62 3.03
N PRO A 70 -4.90 24.47 3.37
CA PRO A 70 -4.38 23.58 4.40
C PRO A 70 -3.05 23.00 3.91
N TYR A 71 -2.06 22.95 4.79
CA TYR A 71 -0.74 22.42 4.46
C TYR A 71 -0.13 21.60 5.59
N SER A 72 0.75 20.67 5.23
CA SER A 72 1.62 19.89 6.13
C SER A 72 3.00 19.75 5.47
N SER A 73 3.49 18.51 5.24
CA SER A 73 4.59 18.23 4.31
C SER A 73 4.14 18.29 2.84
N SER A 74 2.84 18.41 2.59
CA SER A 74 2.23 18.52 1.27
C SER A 74 1.04 19.49 1.28
N VAL A 75 0.43 19.66 0.11
CA VAL A 75 -0.75 20.48 -0.12
C VAL A 75 -1.67 19.78 -1.14
N ASN A 76 -2.98 19.87 -0.92
CA ASN A 76 -3.98 19.22 -1.77
C ASN A 76 -4.58 20.23 -2.76
N VAL A 77 -3.92 20.41 -3.88
CA VAL A 77 -4.27 21.38 -4.93
C VAL A 77 -4.42 20.75 -6.33
N GLY A 78 -4.20 19.43 -6.44
CA GLY A 78 -4.15 18.77 -7.74
C GLY A 78 -5.43 18.93 -8.56
N LYS A 79 -6.60 18.87 -7.91
CA LYS A 79 -7.84 19.13 -8.64
C LYS A 79 -7.94 20.59 -9.14
N LEU A 80 -7.42 21.54 -8.40
CA LEU A 80 -7.42 22.96 -8.84
C LEU A 80 -6.49 23.17 -10.04
N ILE A 81 -5.38 22.43 -10.10
CA ILE A 81 -4.47 22.43 -11.24
C ILE A 81 -5.16 21.80 -12.45
N LEU A 82 -5.74 20.61 -12.31
CA LEU A 82 -6.47 19.93 -13.39
C LEU A 82 -7.64 20.76 -13.94
N ASP A 83 -8.41 21.38 -13.04
CA ASP A 83 -9.54 22.23 -13.45
C ASP A 83 -9.06 23.50 -14.19
N ARG A 84 -7.79 23.91 -14.00
CA ARG A 84 -7.16 25.01 -14.72
C ARG A 84 -6.62 24.59 -16.06
N ASP A 85 -5.86 23.50 -16.10
CA ASP A 85 -5.27 22.91 -17.29
C ASP A 85 -4.69 21.52 -16.92
N GLU A 86 -5.07 20.45 -17.64
CA GLU A 86 -4.56 19.12 -17.38
C GLU A 86 -3.08 18.95 -17.76
N ASP A 87 -2.61 19.74 -18.73
CA ASP A 87 -1.22 19.73 -19.19
C ASP A 87 -0.25 20.36 -18.20
N PHE A 88 -0.74 20.99 -17.15
CA PHE A 88 0.08 21.48 -16.03
C PHE A 88 0.62 20.36 -15.13
N LEU A 89 0.08 19.15 -15.27
CA LEU A 89 0.57 17.94 -14.62
C LEU A 89 1.30 17.03 -15.61
N VAL A 90 2.44 16.47 -15.20
CA VAL A 90 3.18 15.49 -15.99
C VAL A 90 2.40 14.18 -16.15
N ASP A 91 2.73 13.41 -17.21
CA ASP A 91 2.18 12.06 -17.44
C ASP A 91 3.09 10.96 -16.88
N GLU A 92 4.38 11.24 -16.68
CA GLU A 92 5.34 10.33 -16.08
C GLU A 92 6.12 11.05 -14.98
N TRP A 93 6.34 10.38 -13.85
CA TRP A 93 7.07 10.97 -12.73
C TRP A 93 7.97 9.95 -12.02
N PRO A 94 9.25 10.28 -11.79
CA PRO A 94 10.16 9.42 -11.04
C PRO A 94 9.90 9.52 -9.53
N ILE A 95 9.59 8.38 -8.91
CA ILE A 95 9.32 8.30 -7.46
C ILE A 95 10.30 7.31 -6.84
N GLN A 96 10.92 7.66 -5.71
CA GLN A 96 11.68 6.71 -4.90
C GLN A 96 10.73 5.64 -4.37
N SER A 97 10.88 4.40 -4.88
CA SER A 97 9.93 3.33 -4.66
C SER A 97 10.61 1.98 -4.53
N ARG A 98 9.89 0.90 -4.80
CA ARG A 98 10.39 -0.46 -4.84
C ARG A 98 9.71 -1.26 -5.95
N GLU A 99 10.46 -2.15 -6.57
CA GLU A 99 9.98 -3.09 -7.57
C GLU A 99 10.07 -4.51 -7.04
N ALA A 100 9.02 -5.31 -7.22
CA ALA A 100 9.03 -6.71 -6.84
C ALA A 100 9.90 -7.52 -7.81
N VAL A 101 10.85 -8.28 -7.27
CA VAL A 101 11.71 -9.19 -8.03
C VAL A 101 11.25 -10.61 -7.76
N PHE A 102 11.00 -11.37 -8.82
CA PHE A 102 10.60 -12.76 -8.77
C PHE A 102 11.72 -13.67 -9.24
N LYS A 103 11.75 -14.88 -8.73
CA LYS A 103 12.63 -15.97 -9.16
C LYS A 103 11.80 -17.10 -9.73
N THR A 104 12.26 -17.69 -10.81
CA THR A 104 11.65 -18.88 -11.38
C THR A 104 12.02 -20.11 -10.56
N ILE A 105 11.05 -20.85 -10.06
CA ILE A 105 11.23 -22.14 -9.40
C ILE A 105 10.71 -23.21 -10.31
N THR A 106 11.51 -24.28 -10.47
CA THR A 106 11.11 -25.51 -11.17
C THR A 106 10.76 -26.56 -10.14
N GLU A 107 9.56 -27.10 -10.20
CA GLU A 107 9.10 -28.19 -9.35
C GLU A 107 8.66 -29.39 -10.22
N LYS A 108 8.93 -30.60 -9.71
CA LYS A 108 8.47 -31.84 -10.36
C LYS A 108 7.03 -32.13 -9.93
N VAL A 109 6.11 -32.01 -10.87
CA VAL A 109 4.69 -32.30 -10.65
C VAL A 109 4.36 -33.69 -11.22
N PHE A 110 3.78 -34.55 -10.37
CA PHE A 110 3.30 -35.86 -10.80
C PHE A 110 2.19 -35.68 -11.85
N THR A 111 2.36 -36.35 -12.99
CA THR A 111 1.39 -36.29 -14.11
C THR A 111 0.73 -37.63 -14.41
N GLY A 112 1.27 -38.75 -13.90
CA GLY A 112 0.70 -40.03 -14.11
C GLY A 112 1.68 -41.18 -13.90
N TRP A 113 1.31 -42.34 -14.44
CA TRP A 113 2.11 -43.56 -14.42
C TRP A 113 2.49 -43.93 -15.84
N ASN A 114 3.69 -44.49 -16.03
CA ASN A 114 4.11 -45.03 -17.32
C ASN A 114 3.39 -46.36 -17.66
N ASN A 115 3.60 -46.90 -18.86
CA ASN A 115 3.08 -48.20 -19.26
C ASN A 115 3.52 -49.30 -18.28
N PRO A 116 2.58 -50.10 -17.76
CA PRO A 116 2.89 -51.09 -16.74
C PRO A 116 3.76 -52.23 -17.29
N VAL A 117 4.72 -52.64 -16.47
CA VAL A 117 5.45 -53.88 -16.69
C VAL A 117 4.68 -55.02 -16.02
N PHE A 118 4.45 -56.12 -16.79
CA PHE A 118 3.66 -57.23 -16.31
C PHE A 118 4.57 -58.34 -15.79
N SER A 119 4.18 -58.98 -14.69
CA SER A 119 4.79 -60.17 -14.14
C SER A 119 3.72 -61.04 -13.48
N SER A 120 4.06 -62.29 -13.17
CA SER A 120 3.14 -63.17 -12.49
C SER A 120 3.86 -64.06 -11.48
N SER A 121 3.14 -64.54 -10.49
CA SER A 121 3.59 -65.56 -9.57
C SER A 121 2.46 -66.56 -9.27
N GLU A 122 2.85 -67.69 -8.75
CA GLU A 122 1.91 -68.80 -8.45
C GLU A 122 2.11 -69.23 -6.98
N ALA A 123 1.05 -69.68 -6.38
CA ALA A 123 1.07 -70.25 -5.03
C ALA A 123 -0.06 -71.29 -4.86
N TYR A 124 0.03 -72.05 -3.82
CA TYR A 124 -0.99 -72.98 -3.41
C TYR A 124 -1.40 -72.72 -1.97
N SER A 125 -2.68 -72.98 -1.67
CA SER A 125 -3.14 -73.08 -0.30
C SER A 125 -2.58 -74.35 0.39
N THR A 126 -2.67 -74.36 1.70
CA THR A 126 -2.55 -75.64 2.46
C THR A 126 -3.53 -76.66 1.96
N GLU A 127 -3.08 -77.95 1.89
CA GLU A 127 -3.93 -79.10 1.53
C GLU A 127 -4.83 -79.46 2.72
N THR A 128 -6.06 -79.78 2.41
CA THR A 128 -7.03 -80.22 3.42
C THR A 128 -7.71 -81.54 2.90
N ASP A 129 -7.61 -82.56 3.70
CA ASP A 129 -8.25 -83.87 3.36
C ASP A 129 -9.71 -83.83 3.82
N GLY A 130 -10.56 -84.37 2.97
CA GLY A 130 -11.93 -84.69 3.30
C GLY A 130 -12.06 -86.10 3.95
N ASP A 131 -13.24 -86.41 4.38
CA ASP A 131 -13.53 -87.72 4.99
C ASP A 131 -13.38 -88.84 3.97
N ALA A 132 -12.94 -90.03 4.45
CA ALA A 132 -12.81 -91.20 3.62
C ALA A 132 -14.18 -91.83 3.39
N GLU A 133 -14.53 -91.96 2.14
CA GLU A 133 -15.76 -92.61 1.68
C GLU A 133 -15.47 -94.01 1.11
N GLN A 134 -16.40 -94.95 1.27
CA GLN A 134 -16.25 -96.29 0.77
C GLN A 134 -16.39 -96.31 -0.77
N TYR A 135 -15.36 -96.81 -1.47
CA TYR A 135 -15.35 -96.86 -2.93
C TYR A 135 -16.26 -97.93 -3.50
N ASN A 136 -16.20 -99.16 -2.90
CA ASN A 136 -17.04 -100.29 -3.32
C ASN A 136 -17.32 -101.22 -2.13
N ASN A 137 -18.26 -102.20 -2.31
CA ASN A 137 -18.63 -103.15 -1.28
C ASN A 137 -17.79 -104.46 -1.30
N THR A 138 -16.70 -104.49 -2.07
CA THR A 138 -15.83 -105.70 -2.21
C THR A 138 -14.99 -105.86 -0.93
N ASN A 139 -15.04 -107.06 -0.37
CA ASN A 139 -14.27 -107.44 0.80
C ASN A 139 -12.98 -108.13 0.40
N TYR A 140 -11.83 -107.67 0.91
CA TYR A 140 -10.51 -108.28 0.68
C TYR A 140 -10.01 -108.92 1.98
N ASN A 141 -9.35 -110.11 1.86
CA ASN A 141 -8.92 -110.88 3.02
C ASN A 141 -7.71 -110.30 3.74
N ASN A 142 -6.85 -109.59 3.05
CA ASN A 142 -5.66 -108.96 3.62
C ASN A 142 -5.32 -107.64 2.90
N ASN A 143 -4.31 -106.90 3.42
CA ASN A 143 -3.92 -105.64 2.87
C ASN A 143 -3.33 -105.74 1.46
N SER A 144 -2.56 -106.77 1.18
CA SER A 144 -1.94 -106.96 -0.14
C SER A 144 -2.99 -107.15 -1.25
N SER A 145 -4.01 -107.96 -1.03
CA SER A 145 -5.09 -108.17 -2.01
C SER A 145 -5.96 -106.93 -2.20
N CYS A 146 -6.11 -106.14 -1.15
CA CYS A 146 -6.82 -104.89 -1.24
C CYS A 146 -6.01 -103.88 -2.03
N ASN A 147 -4.71 -103.73 -1.73
CA ASN A 147 -3.83 -102.76 -2.43
C ASN A 147 -3.62 -103.11 -3.91
N ASN A 148 -3.57 -104.40 -4.25
CA ASN A 148 -3.45 -104.83 -5.64
C ASN A 148 -4.73 -104.59 -6.48
N ALA A 149 -5.87 -104.45 -5.80
CA ALA A 149 -7.17 -104.14 -6.44
C ALA A 149 -7.57 -102.65 -6.34
N LYS A 150 -6.79 -101.87 -5.61
CA LYS A 150 -7.05 -100.48 -5.44
C LYS A 150 -6.80 -99.72 -6.75
N PRO A 151 -7.71 -98.85 -7.21
CA PRO A 151 -7.42 -97.93 -8.34
C PRO A 151 -6.19 -97.04 -8.04
N ASP A 152 -5.54 -96.59 -9.10
CA ASP A 152 -4.49 -95.61 -8.99
C ASP A 152 -5.07 -94.28 -8.49
N ASP A 153 -4.26 -93.57 -7.72
CA ASP A 153 -4.64 -92.27 -7.24
C ASP A 153 -4.80 -91.31 -8.44
N ILE A 154 -5.80 -90.45 -8.37
CA ILE A 154 -6.03 -89.42 -9.39
C ILE A 154 -5.33 -88.15 -8.92
N GLY A 155 -4.39 -87.62 -9.73
CA GLY A 155 -3.64 -86.38 -9.46
C GLY A 155 -4.52 -85.13 -9.38
N TRP A 156 -3.90 -84.05 -9.17
CA TRP A 156 -4.60 -82.72 -9.06
C TRP A 156 -5.38 -82.44 -10.36
N ALA A 157 -6.64 -82.08 -10.20
CA ALA A 157 -7.53 -81.58 -11.24
C ALA A 157 -8.34 -80.40 -10.74
N ASN A 158 -8.78 -79.56 -11.65
CA ASN A 158 -9.64 -78.46 -11.31
C ASN A 158 -10.97 -78.93 -10.72
N ASN A 159 -11.38 -78.30 -9.64
CA ASN A 159 -12.59 -78.57 -8.89
C ASN A 159 -13.49 -77.34 -8.81
N GLY A 160 -14.11 -76.99 -9.93
CA GLY A 160 -14.94 -75.82 -10.12
C GLY A 160 -14.29 -74.77 -11.01
N SER A 161 -15.03 -73.73 -11.26
CA SER A 161 -14.58 -72.60 -12.07
C SER A 161 -13.61 -71.66 -11.26
N PRO A 162 -12.63 -71.12 -11.93
CA PRO A 162 -11.77 -70.12 -11.29
C PRO A 162 -12.57 -68.85 -10.91
N SER A 163 -12.17 -68.15 -9.84
CA SER A 163 -12.71 -66.86 -9.44
C SER A 163 -11.58 -65.81 -9.38
N THR A 164 -11.80 -64.69 -10.01
CA THR A 164 -10.85 -63.58 -9.98
C THR A 164 -11.28 -62.54 -8.96
N ASN A 165 -10.39 -62.18 -8.03
CA ASN A 165 -10.63 -61.17 -7.02
C ASN A 165 -10.48 -59.76 -7.63
N PRO A 166 -11.18 -58.74 -7.10
CA PRO A 166 -10.95 -57.35 -7.50
C PRO A 166 -9.47 -56.97 -7.36
N PRO A 167 -8.92 -56.21 -8.33
CA PRO A 167 -7.54 -55.73 -8.26
C PRO A 167 -7.26 -54.90 -7.01
N THR A 168 -6.12 -55.09 -6.42
CA THR A 168 -5.62 -54.26 -5.32
C THR A 168 -4.44 -53.40 -5.81
N THR A 169 -4.42 -52.13 -5.40
CA THR A 169 -3.35 -51.20 -5.77
C THR A 169 -2.53 -50.85 -4.53
N THR A 170 -1.21 -50.93 -4.63
CA THR A 170 -0.26 -50.59 -3.58
C THR A 170 0.91 -49.80 -4.18
N THR A 171 1.72 -49.18 -3.33
CA THR A 171 2.99 -48.59 -3.73
C THR A 171 4.12 -49.40 -3.09
N ASN A 172 5.10 -49.80 -3.90
CA ASN A 172 6.25 -50.56 -3.39
C ASN A 172 7.34 -49.62 -2.81
N GLY A 173 8.40 -50.21 -2.24
CA GLY A 173 9.50 -49.44 -1.64
C GLY A 173 10.33 -48.58 -2.62
N ALA A 174 10.15 -48.75 -3.93
CA ALA A 174 10.74 -47.94 -4.98
C ALA A 174 9.81 -46.80 -5.46
N GLY A 175 8.64 -46.62 -4.84
CA GLY A 175 7.67 -45.60 -5.23
C GLY A 175 6.81 -45.95 -6.45
N GLN A 176 6.88 -47.17 -6.94
CA GLN A 176 6.13 -47.65 -8.11
C GLN A 176 4.71 -48.09 -7.70
N GLN A 177 3.73 -47.83 -8.52
CA GLN A 177 2.40 -48.37 -8.37
C GLN A 177 2.40 -49.87 -8.77
N VAL A 178 1.85 -50.71 -7.90
CA VAL A 178 1.67 -52.15 -8.16
C VAL A 178 0.19 -52.49 -8.07
N VAL A 179 -0.38 -52.85 -9.19
CA VAL A 179 -1.75 -53.39 -9.28
C VAL A 179 -1.66 -54.90 -9.29
N THR A 180 -2.25 -55.56 -8.31
CA THR A 180 -2.24 -57.03 -8.15
C THR A 180 -3.62 -57.59 -8.38
N THR A 181 -3.74 -58.52 -9.30
CA THR A 181 -4.96 -59.28 -9.52
C THR A 181 -4.69 -60.74 -9.14
N ARG A 182 -5.52 -61.33 -8.29
CA ARG A 182 -5.43 -62.74 -7.88
C ARG A 182 -6.59 -63.53 -8.46
N THR A 183 -6.26 -64.67 -9.08
CA THR A 183 -7.25 -65.69 -9.54
C THR A 183 -7.08 -66.93 -8.71
N ASP A 184 -8.17 -67.43 -8.17
CA ASP A 184 -8.26 -68.58 -7.29
C ASP A 184 -8.89 -69.76 -8.08
N GLN A 185 -8.14 -70.80 -8.31
CA GLN A 185 -8.61 -72.06 -8.96
C GLN A 185 -8.67 -73.18 -7.95
N PRO A 186 -9.87 -73.57 -7.47
CA PRO A 186 -10.01 -74.77 -6.62
C PRO A 186 -9.53 -76.02 -7.35
N GLN A 187 -8.80 -76.86 -6.64
CA GLN A 187 -8.28 -78.12 -7.15
C GLN A 187 -8.54 -79.26 -6.15
N ARG A 188 -8.68 -80.48 -6.65
CA ARG A 188 -8.73 -81.68 -5.83
C ARG A 188 -7.89 -82.76 -6.43
N LYS A 189 -7.36 -83.67 -5.60
CA LYS A 189 -6.82 -84.98 -5.94
C LYS A 189 -7.63 -86.09 -5.24
N THR A 190 -7.68 -87.31 -5.77
CA THR A 190 -8.34 -88.42 -5.14
C THR A 190 -7.30 -89.43 -4.73
N THR A 191 -7.30 -89.83 -3.48
CA THR A 191 -6.41 -90.85 -2.95
C THR A 191 -7.23 -92.08 -2.53
N PHE A 192 -6.88 -93.24 -3.04
CA PHE A 192 -7.51 -94.48 -2.68
C PHE A 192 -6.70 -95.23 -1.61
N ILE A 193 -7.37 -95.67 -0.56
CA ILE A 193 -6.74 -96.35 0.59
C ILE A 193 -7.48 -97.58 0.99
N CYS A 194 -6.76 -98.52 1.57
CA CYS A 194 -7.32 -99.75 2.10
C CYS A 194 -7.52 -99.66 3.60
N LEU A 195 -8.75 -99.58 4.05
CA LEU A 195 -9.07 -99.46 5.48
C LEU A 195 -9.70 -100.82 6.00
N LYS A 196 -9.51 -101.07 7.29
CA LYS A 196 -10.15 -102.21 7.99
C LYS A 196 -11.64 -101.87 8.17
N SER A 197 -12.48 -102.86 7.72
CA SER A 197 -13.93 -102.80 7.87
C SER A 197 -14.38 -104.13 8.45
N GLY A 198 -14.57 -104.19 9.74
CA GLY A 198 -14.80 -105.41 10.50
C GLY A 198 -13.59 -106.37 10.45
N SER A 199 -13.78 -107.62 10.06
CA SER A 199 -12.72 -108.66 9.88
C SER A 199 -12.05 -108.65 8.50
N LYS A 200 -12.50 -107.75 7.61
CA LYS A 200 -12.06 -107.64 6.22
C LYS A 200 -11.45 -106.23 5.98
N ARG A 201 -10.90 -106.06 4.75
CA ARG A 201 -10.49 -104.74 4.25
C ARG A 201 -11.37 -104.34 3.07
N ARG A 202 -11.57 -103.02 2.93
CA ARG A 202 -12.30 -102.40 1.81
C ARG A 202 -11.50 -101.26 1.26
N ILE A 203 -11.74 -100.88 0.02
CA ILE A 203 -11.15 -99.70 -0.60
C ILE A 203 -12.03 -98.53 -0.27
N PHE A 204 -11.41 -97.53 0.25
CA PHE A 204 -11.97 -96.19 0.49
C PHE A 204 -11.24 -95.22 -0.36
N TYR A 205 -11.83 -94.08 -0.60
CA TYR A 205 -11.18 -92.91 -1.20
C TYR A 205 -11.50 -91.69 -0.38
N TYR A 206 -10.59 -90.64 -0.47
CA TYR A 206 -10.87 -89.36 0.02
C TYR A 206 -10.33 -88.33 -0.96
N TYR A 207 -10.93 -87.11 -0.93
CA TYR A 207 -10.49 -86.00 -1.70
C TYR A 207 -9.56 -85.14 -0.83
N THR A 208 -8.39 -84.72 -1.37
CA THR A 208 -7.58 -83.69 -0.83
C THR A 208 -7.84 -82.43 -1.67
N TYR A 209 -8.15 -81.33 -1.00
CA TYR A 209 -8.50 -80.05 -1.63
C TYR A 209 -7.35 -79.10 -1.44
N ARG A 210 -7.11 -78.21 -2.43
CA ARG A 210 -6.29 -77.06 -2.37
C ARG A 210 -6.83 -75.99 -3.32
N THR A 211 -6.36 -74.73 -3.16
CA THR A 211 -6.58 -73.64 -4.12
C THR A 211 -5.25 -73.29 -4.77
N TYR A 212 -5.25 -73.26 -6.08
CA TYR A 212 -4.15 -72.76 -6.88
C TYR A 212 -4.36 -71.29 -7.11
N TYR A 213 -3.44 -70.45 -6.66
CA TYR A 213 -3.46 -68.98 -6.76
C TYR A 213 -2.55 -68.54 -7.91
N THR A 214 -3.08 -67.75 -8.82
CA THR A 214 -2.27 -67.02 -9.82
C THR A 214 -2.36 -65.58 -9.54
N TYR A 215 -1.21 -64.92 -9.36
CA TYR A 215 -1.10 -63.49 -9.17
C TYR A 215 -0.58 -62.86 -10.46
N ALA A 216 -1.30 -61.85 -10.97
CA ALA A 216 -0.84 -60.98 -12.04
C ALA A 216 -0.50 -59.62 -11.45
N TYR A 217 0.68 -59.10 -11.75
CA TYR A 217 1.18 -57.81 -11.29
C TYR A 217 1.35 -56.88 -12.47
N GLN A 218 0.90 -55.63 -12.28
CA GLN A 218 1.17 -54.53 -13.19
C GLN A 218 1.96 -53.47 -12.39
N THR A 219 3.24 -53.26 -12.73
CA THR A 219 4.10 -52.31 -12.04
C THR A 219 4.38 -51.12 -12.95
N SER A 220 4.12 -49.90 -12.47
CA SER A 220 4.31 -48.67 -13.23
C SER A 220 5.15 -47.65 -12.45
N ASP A 221 6.06 -46.98 -13.15
CA ASP A 221 6.85 -45.88 -12.59
C ASP A 221 6.09 -44.58 -12.60
N PRO A 222 6.26 -43.69 -11.60
CA PRO A 222 5.66 -42.38 -11.63
C PRO A 222 6.32 -41.51 -12.70
N VAL A 223 5.51 -40.75 -13.41
CA VAL A 223 5.96 -39.74 -14.39
C VAL A 223 5.80 -38.36 -13.79
N TYR A 224 6.85 -37.56 -13.90
CA TYR A 224 6.87 -36.18 -13.45
C TYR A 224 7.20 -35.25 -14.61
N GLU A 225 6.56 -34.10 -14.62
CA GLU A 225 6.90 -32.99 -15.52
C GLU A 225 7.46 -31.85 -14.72
N ASP A 226 8.45 -31.18 -15.27
CA ASP A 226 8.98 -29.95 -14.69
C ASP A 226 7.99 -28.80 -15.00
N ARG A 227 7.45 -28.20 -13.94
CA ARG A 227 6.63 -26.97 -14.03
C ARG A 227 7.37 -25.83 -13.41
N THR A 228 7.39 -24.73 -14.12
CA THR A 228 7.95 -23.48 -13.63
C THR A 228 6.85 -22.61 -13.06
N ARG A 229 7.15 -21.92 -11.95
CA ARG A 229 6.33 -20.86 -11.38
C ARG A 229 7.20 -19.73 -10.90
N GLU A 230 6.66 -18.52 -10.97
CA GLU A 230 7.30 -17.36 -10.39
C GLU A 230 7.02 -17.30 -8.88
N GLU A 231 8.07 -17.09 -8.09
CA GLU A 231 8.00 -16.90 -6.65
C GLU A 231 8.66 -15.58 -6.27
N PHE A 232 7.98 -14.80 -5.43
CA PHE A 232 8.56 -13.57 -4.92
C PHE A 232 9.91 -13.84 -4.23
N SER A 233 10.93 -13.06 -4.59
CA SER A 233 12.26 -13.14 -4.02
C SER A 233 12.51 -12.00 -3.03
N HIS A 234 12.43 -10.77 -3.49
CA HIS A 234 12.70 -9.56 -2.70
C HIS A 234 12.15 -8.32 -3.42
N PHE A 235 12.27 -7.16 -2.79
CA PHE A 235 12.07 -5.87 -3.44
C PHE A 235 13.42 -5.23 -3.78
N ALA A 236 13.54 -4.72 -4.99
CA ALA A 236 14.60 -3.79 -5.39
C ALA A 236 14.14 -2.35 -5.15
N TYR A 237 14.79 -1.65 -4.25
CA TYR A 237 14.47 -0.26 -3.91
C TYR A 237 15.25 0.69 -4.80
N LYS A 238 14.55 1.48 -5.59
CA LYS A 238 15.12 2.41 -6.57
C LYS A 238 14.10 3.49 -6.92
N GLN A 239 14.55 4.51 -7.61
CA GLN A 239 13.67 5.43 -8.29
C GLN A 239 13.00 4.70 -9.47
N ILE A 240 11.69 4.82 -9.60
CA ILE A 240 10.88 4.22 -10.66
C ILE A 240 10.10 5.34 -11.32
N ALA A 241 10.19 5.43 -12.65
CA ALA A 241 9.33 6.30 -13.43
C ALA A 241 7.95 5.65 -13.55
N TYR A 242 6.95 6.29 -12.94
CA TYR A 242 5.56 5.81 -12.99
C TYR A 242 4.76 6.63 -14.00
N ASP A 243 3.96 5.94 -14.80
CA ASP A 243 2.88 6.56 -15.57
C ASP A 243 1.80 7.05 -14.59
N VAL A 244 1.63 8.37 -14.50
CA VAL A 244 0.64 9.05 -13.66
C VAL A 244 -0.52 9.64 -14.49
N SER A 245 -0.56 9.45 -15.80
CA SER A 245 -1.59 9.96 -16.69
C SER A 245 -2.98 9.47 -16.29
N VAL A 246 -3.13 8.16 -16.06
CA VAL A 246 -4.38 7.55 -15.60
C VAL A 246 -4.68 7.92 -14.15
N TYR A 247 -3.64 8.00 -13.31
CA TYR A 247 -3.76 8.38 -11.89
C TYR A 247 -4.31 9.80 -11.75
N LYS A 248 -3.80 10.77 -12.54
CA LYS A 248 -4.31 12.15 -12.54
C LYS A 248 -5.75 12.28 -13.03
N GLN A 249 -6.30 11.26 -13.71
CA GLN A 249 -7.73 11.19 -14.07
C GLN A 249 -8.61 10.67 -12.92
N PHE A 250 -8.09 10.49 -11.72
CA PHE A 250 -8.78 9.87 -10.57
C PHE A 250 -9.30 8.46 -10.86
N GLN A 251 -8.62 7.72 -11.75
CA GLN A 251 -8.88 6.30 -11.96
C GLN A 251 -7.94 5.46 -11.09
N SER A 252 -8.40 4.27 -10.73
CA SER A 252 -7.59 3.34 -9.95
C SER A 252 -6.46 2.77 -10.79
N VAL A 253 -5.24 2.83 -10.26
CA VAL A 253 -4.04 2.23 -10.87
C VAL A 253 -3.51 1.12 -9.98
N SER A 254 -3.23 -0.05 -10.57
CA SER A 254 -2.69 -1.21 -9.86
C SER A 254 -1.18 -1.30 -10.03
N VAL A 255 -0.46 -1.51 -8.93
CA VAL A 255 0.99 -1.70 -8.89
C VAL A 255 1.38 -2.87 -8.00
N ASN A 256 2.45 -3.59 -8.35
CA ASN A 256 2.89 -4.81 -7.65
C ASN A 256 3.79 -4.48 -6.45
N ASN A 257 3.31 -3.66 -5.54
CA ASN A 257 4.05 -3.24 -4.34
C ASN A 257 3.48 -3.74 -3.01
N GLY A 258 2.43 -4.57 -3.06
CA GLY A 258 1.85 -5.23 -1.88
C GLY A 258 2.73 -6.34 -1.32
N SER A 259 2.27 -7.03 -0.29
CA SER A 259 3.00 -8.14 0.33
C SER A 259 3.43 -9.17 -0.71
N ASN A 260 4.72 -9.55 -0.72
CA ASN A 260 5.30 -10.48 -1.69
C ASN A 260 5.06 -10.08 -3.16
N GLY A 261 5.00 -8.79 -3.45
CA GLY A 261 4.80 -8.30 -4.81
C GLY A 261 3.38 -8.47 -5.36
N THR A 262 2.38 -8.67 -4.49
CA THR A 262 1.00 -8.73 -4.94
C THR A 262 0.51 -7.37 -5.44
N PRO A 263 -0.39 -7.34 -6.44
CA PRO A 263 -0.94 -6.10 -6.94
C PRO A 263 -1.85 -5.42 -5.91
N VAL A 264 -1.72 -4.10 -5.79
CA VAL A 264 -2.60 -3.24 -4.98
C VAL A 264 -3.04 -2.06 -5.83
N SER A 265 -4.30 -1.67 -5.72
CA SER A 265 -4.89 -0.57 -6.49
C SER A 265 -5.06 0.66 -5.62
N TYR A 266 -4.75 1.81 -6.18
CA TYR A 266 -4.78 3.10 -5.50
C TYR A 266 -5.48 4.17 -6.32
N LEU A 267 -6.02 5.17 -5.62
CA LEU A 267 -6.62 6.38 -6.20
C LEU A 267 -5.84 7.61 -5.74
N TRP A 268 -5.70 8.58 -6.61
CA TRP A 268 -5.08 9.85 -6.25
C TRP A 268 -5.96 10.66 -5.29
N LYS A 269 -5.35 11.16 -4.23
CA LYS A 269 -6.03 11.98 -3.20
C LYS A 269 -6.00 13.48 -3.50
N GLY A 270 -5.26 13.90 -4.54
CA GLY A 270 -5.16 15.29 -4.99
C GLY A 270 -3.96 16.07 -4.47
N CYS A 271 -3.08 15.47 -3.67
CA CYS A 271 -1.81 16.09 -3.32
C CYS A 271 -0.82 16.01 -4.48
N ILE A 272 0.12 16.96 -4.52
CA ILE A 272 1.07 17.09 -5.64
C ILE A 272 2.52 17.05 -5.15
N GLU A 273 3.43 16.73 -6.07
CA GLU A 273 4.83 17.07 -5.98
C GLU A 273 5.11 18.34 -6.80
N GLU A 274 6.00 19.18 -6.27
CA GLU A 274 6.33 20.47 -6.86
C GLU A 274 7.20 20.34 -8.12
N ARG A 275 7.18 21.43 -8.89
CA ARG A 275 8.07 21.69 -10.02
C ARG A 275 9.52 21.59 -9.58
N GLU A 276 10.44 21.49 -10.52
CA GLU A 276 11.86 21.39 -10.23
C GLU A 276 12.33 22.61 -9.41
N THR A 277 13.34 22.40 -8.59
CA THR A 277 13.85 23.39 -7.65
C THR A 277 15.34 23.26 -7.42
N GLU A 278 15.93 24.31 -6.82
CA GLU A 278 17.34 24.37 -6.48
C GLU A 278 17.60 24.01 -5.02
N ALA A 279 18.56 23.10 -4.81
CA ALA A 279 19.06 22.77 -3.48
C ALA A 279 20.00 23.90 -2.96
N ASN A 280 19.45 25.07 -2.68
CA ASN A 280 20.18 26.25 -2.25
C ASN A 280 19.87 26.60 -0.78
N GLY A 281 20.80 27.25 -0.10
CA GLY A 281 20.63 27.75 1.27
C GLY A 281 20.17 29.20 1.36
N SER A 282 20.07 29.91 0.23
CA SER A 282 19.70 31.32 0.19
C SER A 282 18.76 31.61 -0.98
N PHE A 283 17.66 32.26 -0.69
CA PHE A 283 16.67 32.73 -1.67
C PHE A 283 16.31 34.16 -1.42
N SER A 284 15.99 34.89 -2.47
CA SER A 284 15.53 36.28 -2.38
C SER A 284 14.47 36.55 -3.45
N TYR A 285 13.66 37.57 -3.22
CA TYR A 285 12.66 38.03 -4.18
C TYR A 285 12.84 39.53 -4.46
N SER A 286 12.72 39.89 -5.72
CA SER A 286 12.69 41.26 -6.19
C SER A 286 11.52 41.45 -7.16
N SER A 287 10.80 42.59 -7.03
CA SER A 287 9.72 42.90 -7.98
C SER A 287 10.22 43.17 -9.42
N LEU A 288 11.52 43.37 -9.61
CA LEU A 288 12.11 43.60 -10.92
C LEU A 288 12.58 42.30 -11.59
N THR A 289 13.09 41.35 -10.82
CA THR A 289 13.76 40.13 -11.35
C THR A 289 13.10 38.85 -10.91
N GLY A 290 12.06 38.93 -10.10
CA GLY A 290 11.39 37.74 -9.55
C GLY A 290 12.19 37.05 -8.45
N MET A 291 12.04 35.74 -8.37
CA MET A 291 12.73 34.87 -7.41
C MET A 291 14.18 34.62 -7.85
N SER A 292 15.07 34.51 -6.91
CA SER A 292 16.48 34.15 -7.13
C SER A 292 16.87 33.03 -6.16
N PRO A 293 17.50 31.91 -6.64
CA PRO A 293 17.82 31.62 -8.02
C PRO A 293 16.56 31.42 -8.90
N SER A 294 16.67 31.74 -10.20
CA SER A 294 15.55 31.66 -11.16
C SER A 294 15.14 30.23 -11.48
N ASP A 295 16.09 29.29 -11.39
CA ASP A 295 15.89 27.86 -11.68
C ASP A 295 15.13 27.12 -10.56
N ALA A 296 14.82 27.81 -9.48
CA ALA A 296 13.85 27.35 -8.47
C ALA A 296 12.41 27.55 -9.00
N TYR A 297 12.02 26.79 -10.03
CA TYR A 297 10.71 26.93 -10.69
C TYR A 297 9.53 26.81 -9.72
N ASP A 298 9.68 26.01 -8.67
CA ASP A 298 8.67 25.89 -7.62
C ASP A 298 8.39 27.20 -6.89
N LEU A 299 9.39 28.07 -6.74
CA LEU A 299 9.24 29.39 -6.07
C LEU A 299 8.76 30.49 -7.02
N ASN A 300 8.77 30.26 -8.33
CA ASN A 300 8.18 31.16 -9.32
C ASN A 300 6.66 31.07 -9.25
N ILE A 301 6.06 31.86 -8.39
CA ILE A 301 4.62 31.79 -8.03
C ILE A 301 3.68 32.17 -9.17
N ASP A 302 4.16 32.97 -10.14
CA ASP A 302 3.35 33.54 -11.22
C ASP A 302 3.46 32.77 -12.54
N ASP A 303 4.56 32.03 -12.73
CA ASP A 303 4.86 31.37 -14.00
C ASP A 303 3.93 30.19 -14.25
N LEU A 304 3.43 30.11 -15.48
CA LEU A 304 2.72 28.96 -15.99
C LEU A 304 3.71 27.85 -16.37
N PRO A 305 3.31 26.58 -16.26
CA PRO A 305 4.08 25.49 -16.83
C PRO A 305 4.28 25.66 -18.35
N GLU A 306 5.43 25.23 -18.86
CA GLU A 306 5.73 25.19 -20.29
C GLU A 306 5.38 23.80 -20.85
N ASP A 307 4.77 23.76 -22.05
CA ASP A 307 4.22 22.52 -22.61
C ASP A 307 5.27 21.40 -22.75
N ASN A 308 6.49 21.75 -23.14
CA ASN A 308 7.56 20.80 -23.45
C ASN A 308 8.64 20.71 -22.37
N ASP A 309 8.42 21.32 -21.20
CA ASP A 309 9.37 21.29 -20.11
C ASP A 309 8.72 20.74 -18.82
N ALA A 310 9.03 19.46 -18.56
CA ALA A 310 8.54 18.75 -17.36
C ALA A 310 9.05 19.40 -16.04
N ALA A 311 10.18 20.10 -16.05
CA ALA A 311 10.73 20.79 -14.88
C ALA A 311 9.79 21.89 -14.36
N THR A 312 9.00 22.47 -15.27
CA THR A 312 8.05 23.54 -14.96
C THR A 312 6.66 23.04 -14.57
N LYS A 313 6.42 21.70 -14.63
CA LYS A 313 5.13 21.07 -14.35
C LYS A 313 5.08 20.45 -12.97
N TRP A 314 3.88 20.27 -12.45
CA TRP A 314 3.64 19.52 -11.20
C TRP A 314 3.42 18.04 -11.50
N ALA A 315 3.59 17.20 -10.47
CA ALA A 315 3.27 15.78 -10.55
C ALA A 315 2.20 15.39 -9.53
N PRO A 316 1.33 14.41 -9.81
CA PRO A 316 0.53 13.79 -8.78
C PRO A 316 1.40 13.11 -7.72
N MET A 317 1.25 13.48 -6.45
CA MET A 317 1.90 12.80 -5.34
C MET A 317 1.27 11.43 -5.13
N TRP A 318 2.09 10.39 -5.13
CA TRP A 318 1.63 9.01 -4.98
C TRP A 318 2.23 8.33 -3.74
N PRO A 319 1.66 8.55 -2.55
CA PRO A 319 2.22 8.09 -1.28
C PRO A 319 2.35 6.58 -1.17
N GLU A 320 1.39 5.85 -1.74
CA GLU A 320 1.29 4.40 -1.60
C GLU A 320 2.43 3.64 -2.28
N VAL A 321 3.12 4.28 -3.24
CA VAL A 321 4.27 3.70 -3.94
C VAL A 321 5.61 4.27 -3.49
N ALA A 322 5.60 5.25 -2.59
CA ALA A 322 6.81 5.88 -2.07
C ALA A 322 7.42 5.04 -0.93
N TYR A 323 8.63 4.53 -1.16
CA TYR A 323 9.33 3.66 -0.22
C TYR A 323 10.76 4.13 -0.01
N TYR A 324 11.26 4.03 1.22
CA TYR A 324 12.66 4.26 1.56
C TYR A 324 13.30 2.99 2.15
N ARG A 325 14.60 2.84 1.94
CA ARG A 325 15.37 1.70 2.41
C ARG A 325 15.91 1.97 3.79
N THR A 326 15.64 1.06 4.71
CA THR A 326 16.24 1.07 6.04
C THR A 326 16.86 -0.29 6.37
N TYR A 327 17.82 -0.29 7.27
CA TYR A 327 18.28 -1.51 7.93
C TYR A 327 18.59 -1.21 9.40
N THR A 328 18.49 -2.22 10.24
CA THR A 328 18.80 -2.09 11.68
C THR A 328 20.09 -2.85 12.00
N SER A 329 20.99 -2.20 12.68
CA SER A 329 22.24 -2.80 13.20
C SER A 329 22.49 -2.32 14.61
N ASN A 330 22.75 -3.25 15.53
CA ASN A 330 23.01 -2.95 16.97
C ASN A 330 21.91 -2.09 17.62
N GLY A 331 20.64 -2.32 17.25
CA GLY A 331 19.49 -1.56 17.76
C GLY A 331 19.27 -0.20 17.11
N ASN A 332 20.14 0.27 16.22
CA ASN A 332 19.99 1.51 15.49
C ASN A 332 19.45 1.27 14.07
N THR A 333 18.57 2.13 13.61
CA THR A 333 18.04 2.11 12.23
C THR A 333 18.83 3.08 11.36
N TYR A 334 19.28 2.58 10.22
CA TYR A 334 20.03 3.35 9.22
C TYR A 334 19.31 3.33 7.88
N LEU A 335 19.46 4.41 7.11
CA LEU A 335 19.03 4.44 5.71
C LEU A 335 20.07 3.74 4.83
N SER A 336 19.60 2.90 3.91
CA SER A 336 20.47 2.14 3.00
C SER A 336 20.43 2.76 1.60
N THR A 337 21.60 2.80 0.94
CA THR A 337 21.74 3.15 -0.48
C THR A 337 21.80 1.91 -1.39
N SER A 338 21.82 0.70 -0.81
CA SER A 338 21.85 -0.55 -1.59
C SER A 338 20.60 -0.69 -2.45
N ALA A 339 20.79 -1.09 -3.70
CA ALA A 339 19.71 -1.25 -4.65
C ALA A 339 18.78 -2.41 -4.30
N GLU A 340 19.33 -3.52 -3.79
CA GLU A 340 18.58 -4.74 -3.50
C GLU A 340 18.52 -5.00 -1.99
N THR A 341 17.32 -5.18 -1.44
CA THR A 341 17.13 -5.51 -0.04
C THR A 341 15.69 -5.95 0.22
N THR A 342 15.48 -6.83 1.18
CA THR A 342 14.17 -7.11 1.76
C THR A 342 13.78 -6.11 2.85
N ARG A 343 14.69 -5.20 3.21
CA ARG A 343 14.51 -4.17 4.24
C ARG A 343 14.09 -2.87 3.59
N GLY A 344 13.07 -2.27 4.14
CA GLY A 344 12.54 -1.00 3.67
C GLY A 344 11.13 -0.78 4.19
N SER A 345 10.68 0.44 4.14
CA SER A 345 9.38 0.85 4.64
C SER A 345 8.72 1.82 3.68
N GLN A 346 7.40 1.79 3.64
CA GLN A 346 6.64 2.86 3.01
C GLN A 346 6.96 4.18 3.71
N ALA A 347 7.22 5.22 2.95
CA ALA A 347 7.45 6.53 3.50
C ALA A 347 6.17 7.08 4.15
N ASN A 348 6.31 7.70 5.32
CA ASN A 348 5.20 8.46 5.87
C ASN A 348 4.87 9.61 4.91
N SER A 349 3.58 9.81 4.67
CA SER A 349 3.09 10.89 3.81
C SER A 349 1.78 11.42 4.35
N TYR A 350 1.49 12.65 4.03
CA TYR A 350 0.31 13.35 4.52
C TYR A 350 -0.30 14.16 3.40
N CYS A 351 -1.63 14.02 3.23
CA CYS A 351 -2.36 14.78 2.23
C CYS A 351 -3.51 15.52 2.93
N PRO A 352 -3.31 16.80 3.27
CA PRO A 352 -4.27 17.59 4.02
C PRO A 352 -5.57 17.80 3.24
N TYR A 353 -6.58 18.35 3.93
CA TYR A 353 -7.85 18.67 3.28
C TYR A 353 -7.62 19.59 2.07
N ARG A 354 -8.46 19.43 1.05
CA ARG A 354 -8.33 20.12 -0.24
C ARG A 354 -8.31 21.63 -0.10
N ALA A 355 -7.43 22.29 -0.83
CA ALA A 355 -7.39 23.73 -0.97
C ALA A 355 -8.64 24.25 -1.72
N GLN A 356 -8.93 25.53 -1.56
CA GLN A 356 -10.06 26.19 -2.19
C GLN A 356 -9.63 27.51 -2.81
N LEU A 357 -10.04 27.72 -4.06
CA LEU A 357 -9.83 29.00 -4.76
C LEU A 357 -10.64 30.12 -4.14
N LEU A 358 -10.22 31.34 -4.44
CA LEU A 358 -10.84 32.57 -3.98
C LEU A 358 -12.28 32.70 -4.45
N GLN A 359 -13.24 32.67 -3.52
CA GLN A 359 -14.67 32.80 -3.80
C GLN A 359 -15.45 33.46 -2.67
N THR A 360 -16.62 33.96 -2.97
CA THR A 360 -17.60 34.33 -1.94
C THR A 360 -18.16 33.07 -1.29
N MET A 361 -18.39 33.11 0.01
CA MET A 361 -18.93 31.98 0.76
C MET A 361 -20.13 32.39 1.59
N THR A 362 -21.10 31.48 1.69
CA THR A 362 -22.11 31.58 2.74
C THR A 362 -21.52 31.16 4.08
N LYS A 363 -22.12 31.59 5.19
CA LYS A 363 -21.71 31.14 6.52
C LYS A 363 -21.70 29.61 6.65
N ALA A 364 -22.73 28.95 6.14
CA ALA A 364 -22.83 27.49 6.19
C ALA A 364 -21.69 26.81 5.39
N GLY A 365 -21.35 27.33 4.21
CA GLY A 365 -20.24 26.81 3.42
C GLY A 365 -18.87 27.03 4.08
N PHE A 366 -18.67 28.20 4.67
CA PHE A 366 -17.44 28.49 5.42
C PHE A 366 -17.28 27.60 6.67
N ASP A 367 -18.37 27.45 7.44
CA ASP A 367 -18.39 26.61 8.63
C ASP A 367 -18.14 25.14 8.28
N ALA A 368 -18.74 24.63 7.19
CA ALA A 368 -18.53 23.27 6.71
C ALA A 368 -17.08 23.04 6.28
N TYR A 369 -16.46 24.02 5.61
CA TYR A 369 -15.04 23.93 5.26
C TYR A 369 -14.16 23.89 6.51
N ALA A 370 -14.41 24.78 7.48
CA ALA A 370 -13.68 24.79 8.74
C ALA A 370 -13.79 23.46 9.49
N ASP A 371 -15.00 22.86 9.53
CA ASP A 371 -15.23 21.58 10.21
C ASP A 371 -14.55 20.40 9.51
N ALA A 372 -14.30 20.49 8.22
CA ALA A 372 -13.63 19.45 7.44
C ALA A 372 -12.10 19.44 7.61
N LEU A 373 -11.49 20.50 8.17
CA LEU A 373 -10.05 20.53 8.40
C LEU A 373 -9.65 19.46 9.41
N SER A 374 -8.60 18.70 9.10
CA SER A 374 -7.98 17.71 10.00
C SER A 374 -6.49 18.03 10.20
N PRO A 375 -5.93 17.79 11.40
CA PRO A 375 -4.49 17.92 11.60
C PRO A 375 -3.79 16.72 10.95
N GLU A 376 -2.77 17.00 10.15
CA GLU A 376 -1.96 15.99 9.50
C GLU A 376 -0.49 16.41 9.42
N GLY A 377 0.40 15.47 9.70
CA GLY A 377 1.80 15.49 9.34
C GLY A 377 2.68 16.57 9.98
N SER A 378 3.80 16.79 9.30
CA SER A 378 4.86 17.71 9.67
C SER A 378 4.56 19.16 9.27
N THR A 379 5.40 20.12 9.71
CA THR A 379 5.18 21.54 9.48
C THR A 379 6.21 22.10 8.49
N TYR A 380 5.74 22.50 7.31
CA TYR A 380 6.53 23.12 6.25
C TYR A 380 5.94 24.48 5.90
N HIS A 381 6.44 25.55 6.53
CA HIS A 381 5.90 26.91 6.39
C HIS A 381 5.96 27.44 4.95
N ASP A 382 7.06 27.14 4.26
CA ASP A 382 7.27 27.55 2.87
C ASP A 382 6.20 26.98 1.92
N ILE A 383 5.87 25.69 2.05
CA ILE A 383 4.82 25.06 1.25
C ILE A 383 3.50 25.81 1.41
N GLY A 384 3.17 26.06 2.65
CA GLY A 384 2.00 26.80 2.99
C GLY A 384 1.97 28.19 2.37
N MET A 385 3.04 28.98 2.47
CA MET A 385 3.12 30.32 1.92
C MET A 385 3.13 30.30 0.39
N LEU A 386 3.88 29.38 -0.21
CA LEU A 386 3.97 29.19 -1.65
C LEU A 386 2.59 29.05 -2.31
N TRP A 387 1.81 28.09 -1.85
CA TRP A 387 0.50 27.83 -2.43
C TRP A 387 -0.54 28.90 -2.03
N GLY A 388 -0.39 29.50 -0.85
CA GLY A 388 -1.18 30.66 -0.48
C GLY A 388 -0.98 31.85 -1.42
N LEU A 389 0.24 32.08 -1.86
CA LEU A 389 0.56 33.12 -2.85
C LEU A 389 0.10 32.71 -4.26
N ARG A 390 0.47 31.51 -4.73
CA ARG A 390 0.19 31.05 -6.09
C ARG A 390 -1.30 31.07 -6.41
N LEU A 391 -2.17 30.62 -5.50
CA LEU A 391 -3.63 30.65 -5.70
C LEU A 391 -4.22 32.06 -5.65
N ASN A 392 -3.50 33.05 -5.13
CA ASN A 392 -4.03 34.39 -4.89
C ASN A 392 -3.19 35.51 -5.51
N SER A 393 -2.15 35.16 -6.30
CA SER A 393 -1.35 36.16 -6.98
C SER A 393 -2.15 36.83 -8.11
N PRO A 394 -2.09 38.19 -8.18
CA PRO A 394 -2.75 38.93 -9.27
C PRO A 394 -2.09 38.70 -10.64
N GLU A 395 -0.92 38.09 -10.69
CA GLU A 395 -0.13 37.80 -11.90
C GLU A 395 -0.02 36.32 -12.19
N GLY A 396 -0.47 35.46 -11.26
CA GLY A 396 -0.27 34.01 -11.29
C GLY A 396 -1.30 33.24 -12.13
N PRO A 397 -1.25 31.91 -12.07
CA PRO A 397 -2.09 31.03 -12.89
C PRO A 397 -3.60 31.28 -12.78
N TRP A 398 -4.07 31.78 -11.65
CA TRP A 398 -5.49 32.12 -11.42
C TRP A 398 -5.76 33.63 -11.46
N GLN A 399 -4.93 34.44 -12.13
CA GLN A 399 -5.05 35.90 -12.17
C GLN A 399 -6.42 36.40 -12.61
N SER A 400 -7.08 35.75 -13.56
CA SER A 400 -8.41 36.11 -14.04
C SER A 400 -9.46 36.06 -12.92
N LEU A 401 -9.41 35.02 -12.09
CA LEU A 401 -10.25 34.90 -10.91
C LEU A 401 -9.87 35.90 -9.82
N VAL A 402 -8.56 36.06 -9.55
CA VAL A 402 -8.05 36.95 -8.49
C VAL A 402 -8.36 38.40 -8.78
N ASN A 403 -8.19 38.84 -10.04
CA ASN A 403 -8.42 40.21 -10.48
C ASN A 403 -9.87 40.50 -10.90
N ASP A 404 -10.80 39.52 -10.76
CA ASP A 404 -12.21 39.77 -11.04
C ASP A 404 -12.70 41.02 -10.29
N PRO A 405 -13.06 42.11 -11.03
CA PRO A 405 -13.29 43.41 -10.40
C PRO A 405 -14.57 43.42 -9.56
N PRO A 406 -14.58 44.14 -8.47
CA PRO A 406 -15.83 44.38 -7.73
C PRO A 406 -16.81 45.20 -8.57
N SER A 407 -18.08 44.80 -8.53
CA SER A 407 -19.15 45.39 -9.34
C SER A 407 -19.36 46.91 -9.14
N ASN A 408 -18.87 47.44 -8.03
CA ASN A 408 -18.97 48.88 -7.68
C ASN A 408 -17.68 49.66 -7.96
N GLY A 409 -16.69 49.07 -8.67
CA GLY A 409 -15.43 49.74 -9.00
C GLY A 409 -14.51 50.05 -7.82
N GLY A 410 -14.80 49.51 -6.63
CA GLY A 410 -13.99 49.72 -5.44
C GLY A 410 -12.59 49.12 -5.54
N LYS A 411 -11.64 49.60 -4.74
CA LYS A 411 -10.29 49.05 -4.65
C LYS A 411 -10.28 47.67 -4.00
N VAL A 412 -9.33 46.84 -4.41
CA VAL A 412 -9.11 45.49 -3.84
C VAL A 412 -8.01 45.55 -2.78
N SER A 413 -8.31 45.11 -1.58
CA SER A 413 -7.34 44.89 -0.51
C SER A 413 -7.07 43.37 -0.39
N ARG A 414 -5.78 42.98 -0.35
CA ARG A 414 -5.34 41.60 -0.31
C ARG A 414 -4.73 41.25 1.03
N HIS A 415 -5.21 40.20 1.67
CA HIS A 415 -4.76 39.77 2.98
C HIS A 415 -4.42 38.28 2.97
N ILE A 416 -3.29 37.90 3.57
CA ILE A 416 -2.93 36.54 3.90
C ILE A 416 -2.94 36.42 5.42
N ILE A 417 -3.69 35.45 5.96
CA ILE A 417 -3.60 35.05 7.35
C ILE A 417 -2.82 33.73 7.39
N PHE A 418 -1.54 33.82 7.75
CA PHE A 418 -0.68 32.68 7.92
C PHE A 418 -0.73 32.20 9.36
N MET A 419 -1.16 30.99 9.60
CA MET A 419 -1.23 30.41 10.93
C MET A 419 -0.42 29.12 11.01
N THR A 420 0.29 28.96 12.11
CA THR A 420 1.00 27.73 12.46
C THR A 420 0.91 27.46 13.96
N ASP A 421 0.93 26.18 14.36
CA ASP A 421 1.01 25.75 15.76
C ASP A 421 2.34 25.04 16.09
N GLY A 422 3.31 25.12 15.18
CA GLY A 422 4.61 24.47 15.31
C GLY A 422 5.74 25.27 14.66
N GLU A 423 6.94 24.86 14.94
CA GLU A 423 8.15 25.34 14.28
C GLU A 423 8.31 24.64 12.91
N MET A 424 9.21 25.16 12.06
CA MET A 424 9.61 24.50 10.83
C MET A 424 10.22 23.13 11.16
N ALA A 425 9.56 22.04 10.74
CA ALA A 425 9.91 20.67 11.12
C ALA A 425 9.92 19.71 9.92
N PRO A 426 10.81 19.92 8.94
CA PRO A 426 10.97 19.01 7.80
C PRO A 426 11.62 17.70 8.23
N SER A 427 11.38 16.64 7.46
CA SER A 427 11.98 15.31 7.69
C SER A 427 12.44 14.72 6.36
N TYR A 428 13.64 14.18 6.36
CA TYR A 428 14.25 13.57 5.16
C TYR A 428 13.73 12.17 4.83
N THR A 429 12.88 11.59 5.70
CA THR A 429 12.27 10.26 5.51
C THR A 429 10.78 10.32 5.22
N ILE A 430 10.18 11.50 5.26
CA ILE A 430 8.76 11.73 4.94
C ILE A 430 8.66 12.12 3.47
N GLN A 431 7.70 11.57 2.74
CA GLN A 431 7.36 12.10 1.44
C GLN A 431 6.70 13.47 1.60
N SER A 432 7.29 14.47 0.99
CA SER A 432 6.80 15.85 0.92
C SER A 432 6.45 16.21 -0.53
N ILE A 433 6.07 17.45 -0.77
CA ILE A 433 5.94 17.96 -2.15
C ILE A 433 7.28 17.99 -2.91
N TYR A 434 8.40 17.74 -2.24
CA TYR A 434 9.74 17.62 -2.82
C TYR A 434 10.23 16.17 -2.86
N GLY A 435 9.33 15.18 -2.82
CA GLY A 435 9.68 13.78 -2.76
C GLY A 435 10.17 13.36 -1.37
N ILE A 436 11.02 12.33 -1.31
CA ILE A 436 11.71 11.86 -0.10
C ILE A 436 13.13 12.45 -0.09
N GLU A 437 13.37 13.49 0.71
CA GLU A 437 14.57 14.30 0.65
C GLU A 437 15.88 13.50 0.71
N TRP A 438 15.91 12.41 1.49
CA TRP A 438 17.07 11.50 1.54
C TRP A 438 17.51 10.99 0.15
N HIS A 439 16.57 10.75 -0.73
CA HIS A 439 16.81 10.20 -2.06
C HIS A 439 16.79 11.28 -3.14
N ASP A 440 15.80 12.15 -3.10
CA ASP A 440 15.52 13.11 -4.17
C ASP A 440 16.38 14.37 -4.09
N ARG A 441 16.88 14.73 -2.90
CA ARG A 441 17.84 15.81 -2.64
C ARG A 441 17.44 17.14 -3.25
N ARG A 442 16.16 17.44 -3.27
CA ARG A 442 15.62 18.62 -3.92
C ARG A 442 15.80 19.90 -3.09
N ILE A 443 15.96 19.75 -1.78
CA ILE A 443 16.14 20.87 -0.83
C ILE A 443 17.58 20.95 -0.34
N THR A 444 18.24 19.81 -0.16
CA THR A 444 19.60 19.72 0.36
C THR A 444 20.49 18.93 -0.60
N ASN A 445 21.80 19.25 -0.62
CA ASN A 445 22.74 18.56 -1.52
C ASN A 445 23.07 17.15 -1.05
N ASP A 446 22.91 16.87 0.24
CA ASP A 446 23.26 15.61 0.87
C ASP A 446 22.04 14.75 1.26
N GLY A 447 20.82 15.29 1.15
CA GLY A 447 19.57 14.64 1.43
C GLY A 447 19.11 14.70 2.89
N TYR A 448 19.84 15.37 3.80
CA TYR A 448 19.46 15.39 5.21
C TYR A 448 19.88 16.63 6.01
N SER A 449 21.00 17.31 5.65
CA SER A 449 21.53 18.41 6.46
C SER A 449 20.79 19.73 6.23
N ASN A 450 20.61 20.50 7.31
CA ASN A 450 20.13 21.88 7.23
C ASN A 450 18.75 22.06 6.56
N GLN A 451 17.89 21.04 6.54
CA GLN A 451 16.58 21.14 5.90
C GLN A 451 15.75 22.30 6.45
N ALA A 452 15.62 22.42 7.77
CA ALA A 452 14.82 23.48 8.40
C ALA A 452 15.29 24.87 7.99
N SER A 453 16.60 25.15 7.96
CA SER A 453 17.12 26.44 7.56
C SER A 453 16.89 26.74 6.07
N ARG A 454 16.98 25.73 5.20
CA ARG A 454 16.71 25.88 3.76
C ARG A 454 15.23 26.13 3.47
N HIS A 455 14.33 25.41 4.10
CA HIS A 455 12.89 25.68 4.05
C HIS A 455 12.56 27.07 4.62
N THR A 456 13.24 27.49 5.69
CA THR A 456 13.09 28.85 6.26
C THR A 456 13.56 29.93 5.28
N ALA A 457 14.67 29.74 4.57
CA ALA A 457 15.12 30.70 3.56
C ALA A 457 14.09 30.85 2.43
N ARG A 458 13.49 29.76 1.95
CA ARG A 458 12.40 29.73 0.97
C ARG A 458 11.17 30.49 1.51
N PHE A 459 10.77 30.19 2.74
CA PHE A 459 9.65 30.85 3.40
C PHE A 459 9.83 32.38 3.47
N ARG A 460 11.03 32.87 3.85
CA ARG A 460 11.32 34.30 3.92
C ARG A 460 11.22 34.96 2.55
N ALA A 461 11.80 34.35 1.51
CA ALA A 461 11.70 34.91 0.16
C ALA A 461 10.25 34.99 -0.34
N LEU A 462 9.43 33.98 -0.03
CA LEU A 462 7.99 34.00 -0.32
C LEU A 462 7.24 35.09 0.47
N CYS A 463 7.64 35.38 1.71
CA CYS A 463 7.08 36.47 2.49
C CYS A 463 7.44 37.86 1.89
N ASP A 464 8.64 38.00 1.35
CA ASP A 464 9.04 39.21 0.62
C ASP A 464 8.22 39.37 -0.66
N ALA A 465 8.03 38.27 -1.43
CA ALA A 465 7.16 38.27 -2.60
C ALA A 465 5.71 38.67 -2.24
N ALA A 466 5.16 38.13 -1.15
CA ALA A 466 3.83 38.52 -0.67
C ALA A 466 3.70 40.02 -0.44
N LYS A 467 4.64 40.57 0.30
CA LYS A 467 4.65 42.03 0.63
C LYS A 467 4.83 42.86 -0.62
N ALA A 468 5.76 42.50 -1.51
CA ALA A 468 6.01 43.19 -2.77
C ALA A 468 4.79 43.19 -3.71
N LYS A 469 3.97 42.14 -3.68
CA LYS A 469 2.70 42.03 -4.43
C LYS A 469 1.51 42.71 -3.72
N GLY A 470 1.76 43.47 -2.66
CA GLY A 470 0.74 44.26 -1.96
C GLY A 470 -0.17 43.44 -1.05
N PHE A 471 0.25 42.27 -0.63
CA PHE A 471 -0.46 41.54 0.42
C PHE A 471 -0.11 42.07 1.80
N ARG A 472 -1.12 42.26 2.64
CA ARG A 472 -0.91 42.39 4.08
C ARG A 472 -0.86 40.97 4.68
N VAL A 473 0.29 40.61 5.21
CA VAL A 473 0.52 39.30 5.80
C VAL A 473 0.31 39.37 7.31
N TRP A 474 -0.71 38.66 7.79
CA TRP A 474 -0.98 38.45 9.20
C TRP A 474 -0.40 37.10 9.60
N VAL A 475 0.33 37.04 10.70
CA VAL A 475 0.93 35.79 11.19
C VAL A 475 0.41 35.49 12.58
N ILE A 476 -0.07 34.27 12.79
CA ILE A 476 -0.53 33.77 14.08
C ILE A 476 0.31 32.57 14.48
N ALA A 477 1.10 32.68 15.53
CA ALA A 477 1.73 31.57 16.22
C ALA A 477 0.78 31.03 17.30
N PHE A 478 0.16 29.85 17.06
CA PHE A 478 -0.83 29.27 17.97
C PHE A 478 -0.22 28.13 18.78
N ALA A 479 -0.26 28.24 20.12
CA ALA A 479 0.36 27.27 21.03
C ALA A 479 1.84 26.95 20.70
N SER A 480 2.52 27.93 20.09
CA SER A 480 3.92 27.90 19.70
C SER A 480 4.54 29.29 19.87
N SER A 481 5.86 29.36 19.79
CA SER A 481 6.58 30.62 19.89
C SER A 481 6.52 31.42 18.58
N MET A 482 6.43 32.75 18.67
CA MET A 482 6.65 33.64 17.54
C MET A 482 8.16 33.71 17.25
N THR A 483 8.60 32.92 16.26
CA THR A 483 10.02 32.94 15.85
C THR A 483 10.38 34.22 15.11
N SER A 484 11.68 34.51 14.97
CA SER A 484 12.17 35.64 14.16
C SER A 484 11.68 35.56 12.70
N ASP A 485 11.58 34.34 12.14
CA ASP A 485 11.15 34.14 10.76
C ASP A 485 9.64 34.33 10.57
N LEU A 486 8.84 33.91 11.54
CA LEU A 486 7.40 34.21 11.57
C LEU A 486 7.15 35.71 11.72
N SER A 487 7.88 36.39 12.64
CA SER A 487 7.81 37.84 12.78
C SER A 487 8.27 38.57 11.52
N TYR A 488 9.34 38.11 10.88
CA TYR A 488 9.82 38.67 9.61
C TYR A 488 8.75 38.59 8.52
N CYS A 489 8.02 37.47 8.46
CA CYS A 489 6.96 37.26 7.47
C CYS A 489 5.77 38.22 7.66
N ALA A 490 5.44 38.56 8.89
CA ALA A 490 4.33 39.45 9.17
C ALA A 490 4.55 40.86 8.59
N SER A 491 3.48 41.48 8.13
CA SER A 491 3.46 42.94 7.88
C SER A 491 3.54 43.71 9.20
N SER A 492 3.84 45.01 9.16
CA SER A 492 3.92 45.82 10.36
C SER A 492 2.65 45.70 11.21
N ASN A 493 2.81 45.48 12.52
CA ASN A 493 1.71 45.27 13.47
C ASN A 493 0.73 44.16 13.10
N SER A 494 1.22 43.05 12.51
CA SER A 494 0.37 41.95 12.02
C SER A 494 0.84 40.59 12.52
N ALA A 495 1.62 40.52 13.60
CA ALA A 495 2.09 39.29 14.24
C ALA A 495 1.37 39.08 15.58
N TYR A 496 0.79 37.90 15.78
CA TYR A 496 0.04 37.50 16.97
C TYR A 496 0.55 36.18 17.54
N THR A 497 0.64 36.13 18.86
CA THR A 497 0.85 34.88 19.59
C THR A 497 -0.41 34.55 20.36
N ALA A 498 -0.88 33.31 20.27
CA ALA A 498 -2.04 32.84 21.01
C ALA A 498 -1.71 31.49 21.69
N SER A 499 -1.82 31.44 23.01
CA SER A 499 -1.59 30.24 23.81
C SER A 499 -2.89 29.51 24.22
N SER A 500 -4.05 30.11 23.94
CA SER A 500 -5.38 29.58 24.25
C SER A 500 -6.37 29.89 23.13
N SER A 501 -7.51 29.18 23.15
CA SER A 501 -8.62 29.42 22.22
C SER A 501 -9.15 30.84 22.29
N ALA A 502 -9.23 31.40 23.50
CA ALA A 502 -9.68 32.80 23.70
C ALA A 502 -8.75 33.78 23.02
N GLN A 503 -7.42 33.65 23.19
CA GLN A 503 -6.42 34.52 22.55
C GLN A 503 -6.42 34.31 21.01
N LEU A 504 -6.56 33.09 20.54
CA LEU A 504 -6.69 32.80 19.12
C LEU A 504 -7.93 33.50 18.53
N ASN A 505 -9.05 33.37 19.19
CA ASN A 505 -10.27 34.07 18.79
C ASN A 505 -10.11 35.59 18.78
N THR A 506 -9.45 36.15 19.80
CA THR A 506 -9.14 37.60 19.84
C THR A 506 -8.28 38.05 18.65
N ALA A 507 -7.21 37.29 18.35
CA ALA A 507 -6.37 37.58 17.19
C ALA A 507 -7.16 37.57 15.87
N PHE A 508 -7.99 36.58 15.65
CA PHE A 508 -8.85 36.52 14.46
C PHE A 508 -9.87 37.69 14.42
N GLN A 509 -10.44 38.06 15.54
CA GLN A 509 -11.39 39.19 15.60
C GLN A 509 -10.71 40.53 15.32
N GLU A 510 -9.48 40.75 15.82
CA GLU A 510 -8.70 41.95 15.53
C GLU A 510 -8.34 42.03 14.04
N ILE A 511 -7.92 40.92 13.45
CA ILE A 511 -7.67 40.84 12.01
C ILE A 511 -8.97 41.14 11.23
N ALA A 512 -10.08 40.58 11.64
CA ALA A 512 -11.39 40.77 10.98
C ALA A 512 -11.83 42.25 11.02
N LYS A 513 -11.64 42.93 12.15
CA LYS A 513 -11.91 44.38 12.28
C LYS A 513 -11.03 45.18 11.33
N ASN A 514 -9.72 44.93 11.35
CA ASN A 514 -8.78 45.64 10.46
C ASN A 514 -9.11 45.41 8.98
N VAL A 515 -9.50 44.17 8.59
CA VAL A 515 -9.97 43.86 7.25
C VAL A 515 -11.25 44.62 6.90
N GLY A 516 -12.16 44.78 7.85
CA GLY A 516 -13.40 45.55 7.69
C GLY A 516 -13.21 47.06 7.67
N GLU A 517 -12.37 47.59 8.58
CA GLU A 517 -12.16 49.05 8.77
C GLU A 517 -11.36 49.71 7.65
N LEU A 518 -10.39 49.03 7.04
CA LEU A 518 -9.62 49.56 5.89
C LEU A 518 -10.51 49.95 4.69
N ARG A 519 -11.82 49.76 4.76
CA ARG A 519 -12.81 50.11 3.74
C ARG A 519 -13.55 51.40 3.99
N ILE A 520 -13.51 51.92 5.21
CA ILE A 520 -14.28 53.11 5.60
C ILE A 520 -13.48 54.38 5.28
N TYR A 521 -12.17 54.29 5.17
CA TYR A 521 -11.26 55.41 4.98
C TYR A 521 -10.65 55.53 3.56
N GLN A 522 -11.10 54.76 2.58
CA GLN A 522 -10.70 54.85 1.17
C GLN A 522 -11.92 55.06 0.27
#